data_9c95f22a8edb7d9db1e7d6c102194ce4
#
_entry.id   9c95f22a8edb7d9db1e7d6c102194ce4
#
_cell.length_a   1.000
_cell.length_b   1.000
_cell.length_c   1.000
_cell.angle_alpha   90.00
_cell.angle_beta   90.00
_cell.angle_gamma   90.00
#
_symmetry.space_group_name_H-M   'P 1'
#
loop_
_entity.id
_entity.type
_entity.pdbx_description
1 polymer ?
#
loop_
_entity_poly.entity_id
_entity_poly.type
_entity_poly.pdbx_seq_one_letter_code
_entity_poly.pdbx_strand_id
1 'polypeptide(L)'
;MAVDDKNARRSLHPALAASLSLALAALPLPALAAGAEDPGTRVARVLKQVPLVDGHNDWPEVLSEREGDGRWTIDLRDLRSRPGRYNTDIARLRRGGAGAIFWSVFVSSAKPGAEQVQETLEQIDLVKSMVARFPGDFALARTAADVRRIHRDGKIASMIGVEGGNQINESLSVLRSYHALGAGYLTLTHSRTISWADSATDGPRHGGLTPFGEKVVRELNRLGMLVDLSHVSPETMRDALRVSKAPVIFSHSNARALDDHPRNVPDDVLKLVAANGGVVMVSFANPYISDFYRRWSADRLAERTRLNSPPFDGLFVGQPEREKAAMEAWLRAHPAPKVTISEVADHIDHIVKIAGIDHVGIGSDYDGVAQMLPEGLEDVSTVPALLAELMRRGWSDGDVGKLAGNNLLRAMEGAEKVASAMARQAPETGSIGSVDTAAPAG
;
A
#
# COMPACT_ATOMS: atom_id res chain seq x y z
N MET A 1 -68.13 73.97 -17.91
CA MET A 1 -68.59 74.31 -19.26
C MET A 1 -68.73 72.97 -19.97
N ALA A 2 -69.95 72.56 -20.02
CA ALA A 2 -70.84 72.44 -21.17
C ALA A 2 -70.51 71.19 -21.97
N VAL A 3 -71.32 70.10 -21.81
CA VAL A 3 -72.54 69.83 -22.58
C VAL A 3 -72.19 69.24 -23.95
N ASP A 4 -72.64 68.17 -24.45
CA ASP A 4 -73.90 67.45 -24.57
C ASP A 4 -73.66 66.11 -25.29
N ASP A 5 -74.23 65.07 -24.96
CA ASP A 5 -75.47 64.38 -25.16
C ASP A 5 -75.73 63.78 -26.58
N LYS A 6 -76.27 62.61 -26.53
CA LYS A 6 -77.23 61.92 -27.38
C LYS A 6 -76.80 60.70 -28.21
N ASN A 7 -77.32 59.66 -27.70
CA ASN A 7 -78.40 58.78 -28.27
C ASN A 7 -78.07 57.78 -29.37
N ALA A 8 -78.18 56.55 -28.95
CA ALA A 8 -79.15 55.53 -29.26
C ALA A 8 -79.09 54.86 -30.66
N ARG A 9 -78.93 53.65 -30.74
CA ARG A 9 -79.98 52.66 -31.06
C ARG A 9 -79.43 51.23 -31.14
N ARG A 10 -80.22 50.38 -30.57
CA ARG A 10 -80.18 48.92 -30.55
C ARG A 10 -79.91 48.23 -31.87
N SER A 11 -79.22 47.13 -31.89
CA SER A 11 -79.55 45.93 -32.69
C SER A 11 -79.02 44.66 -32.00
N LEU A 12 -79.88 43.75 -31.71
CA LEU A 12 -79.70 42.38 -31.27
C LEU A 12 -79.16 41.56 -32.42
N HIS A 13 -78.16 40.74 -32.15
CA HIS A 13 -77.95 39.46 -32.85
C HIS A 13 -76.96 38.54 -32.07
N PRO A 14 -76.85 37.21 -32.33
CA PRO A 14 -77.11 36.23 -31.29
C PRO A 14 -75.80 35.59 -30.75
N ALA A 15 -76.03 34.89 -29.66
CA ALA A 15 -74.99 34.14 -28.93
C ALA A 15 -74.29 33.06 -29.80
N LEU A 16 -72.96 33.14 -29.92
CA LEU A 16 -72.10 32.00 -30.26
C LEU A 16 -71.53 31.48 -28.95
N ALA A 17 -71.92 30.25 -28.58
CA ALA A 17 -71.28 29.48 -27.50
C ALA A 17 -69.92 28.98 -27.96
N ALA A 18 -68.87 29.58 -27.44
CA ALA A 18 -67.51 29.07 -27.61
C ALA A 18 -67.24 28.08 -26.50
N SER A 19 -67.19 26.77 -26.85
CA SER A 19 -66.73 25.67 -25.99
C SER A 19 -65.26 25.83 -25.74
N LEU A 20 -64.83 26.19 -24.52
CA LEU A 20 -63.48 26.23 -24.09
C LEU A 20 -63.04 24.75 -23.71
N SER A 21 -62.45 24.06 -24.64
CA SER A 21 -61.80 22.76 -24.34
C SER A 21 -60.50 23.03 -23.53
N LEU A 22 -60.53 22.77 -22.22
CA LEU A 22 -59.36 22.78 -21.36
C LEU A 22 -58.51 21.53 -21.75
N ALA A 23 -57.46 21.72 -22.55
CA ALA A 23 -56.42 20.74 -22.73
C ALA A 23 -55.56 20.69 -21.46
N LEU A 24 -55.79 19.70 -20.59
CA LEU A 24 -54.90 19.37 -19.49
C LEU A 24 -53.58 18.90 -20.09
N ALA A 25 -52.58 19.78 -20.19
CA ALA A 25 -51.22 19.39 -20.47
C ALA A 25 -50.71 18.56 -19.27
N ALA A 26 -50.61 17.24 -19.44
CA ALA A 26 -49.93 16.36 -18.50
C ALA A 26 -48.45 16.75 -18.49
N LEU A 27 -48.02 17.50 -17.45
CA LEU A 27 -46.60 17.70 -17.16
C LEU A 27 -45.98 16.29 -16.90
N PRO A 28 -44.87 15.95 -17.57
CA PRO A 28 -44.18 14.72 -17.23
C PRO A 28 -43.74 14.82 -15.78
N LEU A 29 -44.20 13.90 -14.93
CA LEU A 29 -43.62 13.67 -13.60
C LEU A 29 -42.13 13.49 -13.78
N PRO A 30 -41.27 14.17 -12.99
CA PRO A 30 -39.85 13.87 -13.01
C PRO A 30 -39.70 12.38 -12.70
N ALA A 31 -39.05 11.63 -13.61
CA ALA A 31 -38.65 10.27 -13.33
C ALA A 31 -37.86 10.33 -12.03
N LEU A 32 -38.34 9.64 -10.99
CA LEU A 32 -37.55 9.40 -9.79
C LEU A 32 -36.19 8.86 -10.30
N ALA A 33 -35.13 9.65 -10.15
CA ALA A 33 -33.79 9.19 -10.41
C ALA A 33 -33.63 7.88 -9.60
N ALA A 34 -33.44 6.77 -10.30
CA ALA A 34 -33.12 5.50 -9.65
C ALA A 34 -31.99 5.82 -8.70
N GLY A 35 -32.22 5.66 -7.38
CA GLY A 35 -31.26 6.05 -6.36
C GLY A 35 -29.90 5.46 -6.71
N ALA A 36 -28.86 6.28 -6.66
CA ALA A 36 -27.50 5.80 -6.95
C ALA A 36 -27.22 4.56 -6.09
N GLU A 37 -26.73 3.50 -6.72
CA GLU A 37 -26.41 2.25 -6.02
C GLU A 37 -25.43 2.53 -4.87
N ASP A 38 -25.69 1.93 -3.70
CA ASP A 38 -24.86 2.08 -2.51
C ASP A 38 -23.38 1.77 -2.79
N PRO A 39 -22.43 2.61 -2.37
CA PRO A 39 -21.00 2.40 -2.59
C PRO A 39 -20.48 1.05 -2.14
N GLY A 40 -20.95 0.54 -0.98
CA GLY A 40 -20.56 -0.78 -0.49
C GLY A 40 -20.99 -1.93 -1.41
N THR A 41 -22.21 -1.84 -1.95
CA THR A 41 -22.72 -2.79 -2.95
C THR A 41 -21.91 -2.74 -4.24
N ARG A 42 -21.53 -1.55 -4.70
CA ARG A 42 -20.65 -1.38 -5.87
C ARG A 42 -19.27 -1.98 -5.62
N VAL A 43 -18.65 -1.72 -4.45
CA VAL A 43 -17.36 -2.33 -4.05
C VAL A 43 -17.45 -3.84 -4.08
N ALA A 44 -18.47 -4.44 -3.46
CA ALA A 44 -18.65 -5.89 -3.45
C ALA A 44 -18.77 -6.49 -4.86
N ARG A 45 -19.42 -5.76 -5.80
CA ARG A 45 -19.49 -6.16 -7.21
C ARG A 45 -18.13 -6.10 -7.90
N VAL A 46 -17.36 -5.03 -7.69
CA VAL A 46 -16.01 -4.87 -8.27
C VAL A 46 -15.08 -5.98 -7.77
N LEU A 47 -15.05 -6.24 -6.46
CA LEU A 47 -14.16 -7.23 -5.85
C LEU A 47 -14.49 -8.70 -6.22
N LYS A 48 -15.68 -8.97 -6.74
CA LYS A 48 -15.98 -10.27 -7.37
C LYS A 48 -15.27 -10.48 -8.72
N GLN A 49 -14.94 -9.39 -9.41
CA GLN A 49 -14.35 -9.43 -10.76
C GLN A 49 -12.85 -9.15 -10.73
N VAL A 50 -12.39 -8.35 -9.79
CA VAL A 50 -11.00 -7.91 -9.65
C VAL A 50 -10.51 -8.32 -8.27
N PRO A 51 -9.35 -9.02 -8.14
CA PRO A 51 -8.78 -9.31 -6.85
C PRO A 51 -8.41 -8.01 -6.12
N LEU A 52 -8.80 -7.88 -4.86
CA LEU A 52 -8.19 -6.92 -3.96
C LEU A 52 -6.77 -7.41 -3.64
N VAL A 53 -5.78 -6.70 -4.10
CA VAL A 53 -4.37 -7.04 -3.90
C VAL A 53 -3.75 -6.11 -2.87
N ASP A 54 -3.26 -6.67 -1.78
CA ASP A 54 -2.47 -5.96 -0.80
C ASP A 54 -0.98 -6.13 -1.13
N GLY A 55 -0.28 -5.02 -1.33
CA GLY A 55 1.14 -5.00 -1.71
C GLY A 55 2.09 -5.33 -0.58
N HIS A 56 1.63 -5.26 0.68
CA HIS A 56 2.49 -5.46 1.85
C HIS A 56 1.70 -5.81 3.10
N ASN A 57 2.03 -6.94 3.71
CA ASN A 57 1.43 -7.39 4.96
C ASN A 57 2.43 -8.23 5.76
N ASP A 58 2.69 -7.84 7.01
CA ASP A 58 3.74 -8.38 7.87
C ASP A 58 3.29 -9.54 8.75
N TRP A 59 2.14 -10.15 8.46
CA TRP A 59 1.67 -11.28 9.22
C TRP A 59 2.70 -12.41 9.40
N PRO A 60 3.56 -12.76 8.39
CA PRO A 60 4.63 -13.74 8.61
C PRO A 60 5.62 -13.34 9.70
N GLU A 61 5.99 -12.06 9.83
CA GLU A 61 6.91 -11.58 10.86
C GLU A 61 6.33 -11.86 12.27
N VAL A 62 5.10 -11.42 12.52
CA VAL A 62 4.47 -11.60 13.84
C VAL A 62 4.11 -13.05 14.14
N LEU A 63 3.96 -13.92 13.12
CA LEU A 63 3.81 -15.36 13.31
C LEU A 63 5.13 -16.04 13.64
N SER A 64 6.25 -15.45 13.21
CA SER A 64 7.60 -15.96 13.42
C SER A 64 8.26 -15.44 14.70
N GLU A 65 7.56 -14.68 15.54
CA GLU A 65 8.06 -14.21 16.84
C GLU A 65 8.65 -15.37 17.64
N ARG A 66 9.88 -15.20 18.11
CA ARG A 66 10.60 -16.19 18.88
C ARG A 66 9.97 -16.36 20.26
N GLU A 67 9.59 -17.57 20.61
CA GLU A 67 9.35 -17.94 22.01
C GLU A 67 10.71 -17.99 22.76
N GLY A 68 10.68 -17.76 24.06
CA GLY A 68 11.82 -17.42 24.89
C GLY A 68 13.06 -18.37 24.90
N ASP A 69 13.03 -19.48 24.15
CA ASP A 69 14.17 -20.38 23.91
C ASP A 69 14.94 -20.12 22.60
N GLY A 70 14.51 -19.08 21.85
CA GLY A 70 15.14 -18.69 20.59
C GLY A 70 14.79 -19.58 19.39
N ARG A 71 13.85 -20.49 19.52
CA ARG A 71 13.31 -21.26 18.40
C ARG A 71 12.16 -20.54 17.74
N TRP A 72 12.06 -20.68 16.42
CA TRP A 72 10.90 -20.26 15.67
C TRP A 72 9.78 -21.26 15.92
N THR A 73 8.79 -20.90 16.74
CA THR A 73 7.59 -21.70 16.88
C THR A 73 6.49 -21.11 16.00
N ILE A 74 6.24 -21.82 14.91
CA ILE A 74 5.16 -21.48 13.99
C ILE A 74 3.87 -22.03 14.58
N ASP A 75 3.07 -21.20 15.28
CA ASP A 75 1.73 -21.60 15.69
C ASP A 75 0.73 -21.38 14.56
N LEU A 76 0.74 -22.30 13.58
CA LEU A 76 -0.24 -22.31 12.49
C LEU A 76 -1.59 -22.94 12.89
N ARG A 77 -1.78 -23.35 14.17
CA ARG A 77 -2.94 -24.16 14.56
C ARG A 77 -4.25 -23.41 14.51
N ASP A 78 -4.24 -22.09 14.63
CA ASP A 78 -5.47 -21.30 14.71
C ASP A 78 -5.36 -19.93 14.02
N LEU A 79 -4.97 -19.93 12.74
CA LEU A 79 -4.97 -18.72 11.93
C LEU A 79 -6.35 -18.33 11.38
N ARG A 80 -7.39 -19.13 11.67
CA ARG A 80 -8.73 -18.88 11.13
C ARG A 80 -9.39 -17.65 11.75
N SER A 81 -9.18 -17.41 13.05
CA SER A 81 -9.73 -16.24 13.74
C SER A 81 -8.90 -15.93 14.99
N ARG A 82 -8.26 -14.76 15.02
CA ARG A 82 -7.44 -14.27 16.16
C ARG A 82 -7.73 -12.80 16.46
N PRO A 83 -8.96 -12.47 16.86
CA PRO A 83 -9.32 -11.08 17.12
C PRO A 83 -8.46 -10.49 18.26
N GLY A 84 -8.00 -9.26 18.08
CA GLY A 84 -7.27 -8.47 19.07
C GLY A 84 -5.78 -8.77 19.22
N ARG A 85 -5.24 -9.80 18.53
CA ARG A 85 -3.80 -10.09 18.55
C ARG A 85 -3.07 -9.54 17.33
N TYR A 86 -3.67 -9.71 16.14
CA TYR A 86 -3.12 -9.31 14.85
C TYR A 86 -4.14 -8.47 14.08
N ASN A 87 -3.68 -7.73 13.06
CA ASN A 87 -4.58 -7.06 12.12
C ASN A 87 -5.10 -8.05 11.05
N THR A 88 -4.46 -9.21 10.92
CA THR A 88 -4.73 -10.22 9.89
C THR A 88 -5.14 -11.55 10.51
N ASP A 89 -6.20 -12.17 9.98
CA ASP A 89 -6.55 -13.59 10.07
C ASP A 89 -7.41 -14.00 8.87
N ILE A 90 -7.58 -15.31 8.65
CA ILE A 90 -8.31 -15.84 7.49
C ILE A 90 -9.77 -15.35 7.44
N ALA A 91 -10.46 -15.30 8.56
CA ALA A 91 -11.86 -14.87 8.61
C ALA A 91 -12.01 -13.38 8.22
N ARG A 92 -11.10 -12.52 8.70
CA ARG A 92 -11.08 -11.10 8.37
C ARG A 92 -10.64 -10.86 6.93
N LEU A 93 -9.64 -11.58 6.41
CA LEU A 93 -9.26 -11.55 5.01
C LEU A 93 -10.44 -11.87 4.08
N ARG A 94 -11.20 -12.92 4.40
CA ARG A 94 -12.42 -13.29 3.66
C ARG A 94 -13.47 -12.20 3.71
N ARG A 95 -13.70 -11.63 4.89
CA ARG A 95 -14.67 -10.55 5.09
C ARG A 95 -14.26 -9.27 4.35
N GLY A 96 -12.95 -8.95 4.33
CA GLY A 96 -12.38 -7.83 3.58
C GLY A 96 -12.32 -8.03 2.08
N GLY A 97 -12.67 -9.22 1.57
CA GLY A 97 -12.63 -9.51 0.14
C GLY A 97 -11.21 -9.61 -0.43
N ALA A 98 -10.21 -9.92 0.40
CA ALA A 98 -8.84 -10.09 -0.06
C ALA A 98 -8.75 -11.15 -1.16
N GLY A 99 -8.18 -10.76 -2.31
CA GLY A 99 -7.97 -11.63 -3.47
C GLY A 99 -6.53 -12.07 -3.64
N ALA A 100 -5.57 -11.23 -3.20
CA ALA A 100 -4.14 -11.53 -3.21
C ALA A 100 -3.38 -10.71 -2.17
N ILE A 101 -2.27 -11.24 -1.67
CA ILE A 101 -1.43 -10.57 -0.70
C ILE A 101 0.04 -10.85 -0.99
N PHE A 102 0.86 -9.82 -0.95
CA PHE A 102 2.30 -9.95 -0.77
C PHE A 102 2.59 -10.05 0.73
N TRP A 103 2.96 -11.24 1.17
CA TRP A 103 3.45 -11.49 2.51
C TRP A 103 4.88 -10.99 2.62
N SER A 104 5.10 -10.03 3.51
CA SER A 104 6.43 -9.50 3.79
C SER A 104 7.28 -10.55 4.52
N VAL A 105 8.53 -10.64 4.09
CA VAL A 105 9.59 -11.42 4.73
C VAL A 105 10.66 -10.42 5.13
N PHE A 106 10.66 -10.03 6.40
CA PHE A 106 11.55 -9.02 6.96
C PHE A 106 12.56 -9.59 7.93
N VAL A 107 13.80 -9.15 7.80
CA VAL A 107 14.88 -9.44 8.77
C VAL A 107 15.71 -8.18 9.02
N SER A 108 15.86 -7.83 10.29
CA SER A 108 16.61 -6.65 10.71
C SER A 108 18.05 -6.63 10.21
N SER A 109 18.48 -5.51 9.63
CA SER A 109 19.87 -5.26 9.20
C SER A 109 20.87 -5.17 10.36
N ALA A 110 20.41 -5.17 11.61
CA ALA A 110 21.27 -5.23 12.79
C ALA A 110 21.87 -6.63 13.04
N LYS A 111 21.33 -7.68 12.40
CA LYS A 111 21.82 -9.05 12.52
C LYS A 111 23.01 -9.31 11.60
N PRO A 112 23.89 -10.29 11.91
CA PRO A 112 24.92 -10.73 10.97
C PRO A 112 24.34 -11.21 9.64
N GLY A 113 25.03 -10.93 8.52
CA GLY A 113 24.51 -11.20 7.18
C GLY A 113 24.11 -12.65 6.92
N ALA A 114 24.85 -13.62 7.47
CA ALA A 114 24.51 -15.04 7.33
C ALA A 114 23.21 -15.40 8.07
N GLU A 115 22.97 -14.82 9.25
CA GLU A 115 21.72 -15.00 9.99
C GLU A 115 20.55 -14.35 9.25
N GLN A 116 20.76 -13.20 8.60
CA GLN A 116 19.73 -12.57 7.79
C GLN A 116 19.26 -13.51 6.67
N VAL A 117 20.20 -14.18 5.97
CA VAL A 117 19.88 -15.15 4.92
C VAL A 117 19.11 -16.34 5.49
N GLN A 118 19.57 -16.89 6.63
CA GLN A 118 18.89 -18.02 7.26
C GLN A 118 17.45 -17.67 7.64
N GLU A 119 17.25 -16.57 8.35
CA GLU A 119 15.91 -16.16 8.79
C GLU A 119 14.98 -15.82 7.63
N THR A 120 15.51 -15.24 6.54
CA THR A 120 14.74 -15.02 5.31
C THR A 120 14.22 -16.34 4.73
N LEU A 121 15.08 -17.39 4.70
CA LEU A 121 14.67 -18.71 4.24
C LEU A 121 13.62 -19.34 5.14
N GLU A 122 13.74 -19.18 6.45
CA GLU A 122 12.78 -19.66 7.44
C GLU A 122 11.41 -18.97 7.29
N GLN A 123 11.39 -17.65 7.07
CA GLN A 123 10.13 -16.92 6.82
C GLN A 123 9.50 -17.26 5.45
N ILE A 124 10.30 -17.49 4.40
CA ILE A 124 9.80 -18.01 3.13
C ILE A 124 9.14 -19.38 3.31
N ASP A 125 9.75 -20.27 4.10
CA ASP A 125 9.19 -21.58 4.43
C ASP A 125 7.91 -21.45 5.25
N LEU A 126 7.86 -20.51 6.20
CA LEU A 126 6.66 -20.17 6.98
C LEU A 126 5.48 -19.83 6.08
N VAL A 127 5.66 -18.92 5.11
CA VAL A 127 4.60 -18.55 4.17
C VAL A 127 4.12 -19.77 3.37
N LYS A 128 5.05 -20.61 2.88
CA LYS A 128 4.70 -21.84 2.16
C LYS A 128 3.94 -22.84 3.03
N SER A 129 4.38 -23.01 4.28
CA SER A 129 3.75 -23.87 5.26
C SER A 129 2.34 -23.40 5.63
N MET A 130 2.13 -22.08 5.78
CA MET A 130 0.83 -21.47 5.97
C MET A 130 -0.12 -21.78 4.80
N VAL A 131 0.33 -21.57 3.57
CA VAL A 131 -0.47 -21.88 2.37
C VAL A 131 -0.79 -23.36 2.27
N ALA A 132 0.18 -24.24 2.53
CA ALA A 132 -0.03 -25.69 2.54
C ALA A 132 -1.00 -26.15 3.63
N ARG A 133 -1.01 -25.48 4.78
CA ARG A 133 -1.90 -25.79 5.92
C ARG A 133 -3.36 -25.43 5.64
N PHE A 134 -3.59 -24.37 4.83
CA PHE A 134 -4.94 -23.87 4.53
C PHE A 134 -5.23 -23.83 3.01
N PRO A 135 -5.18 -24.99 2.33
CA PRO A 135 -5.30 -25.04 0.85
C PRO A 135 -6.70 -24.67 0.33
N GLY A 136 -7.71 -24.66 1.22
CA GLY A 136 -9.05 -24.16 0.91
C GLY A 136 -9.14 -22.63 0.88
N ASP A 137 -8.19 -21.95 1.52
CA ASP A 137 -8.19 -20.49 1.65
C ASP A 137 -7.09 -19.83 0.79
N PHE A 138 -5.91 -20.44 0.70
CA PHE A 138 -4.74 -19.89 0.03
C PHE A 138 -4.23 -20.75 -1.12
N ALA A 139 -3.52 -20.11 -2.05
CA ALA A 139 -2.67 -20.78 -3.03
C ALA A 139 -1.46 -19.87 -3.36
N LEU A 140 -0.28 -20.46 -3.57
CA LEU A 140 0.91 -19.71 -3.99
C LEU A 140 0.73 -19.17 -5.41
N ALA A 141 1.07 -17.90 -5.60
CA ALA A 141 1.10 -17.24 -6.89
C ALA A 141 2.50 -16.68 -7.16
N ARG A 142 2.96 -16.80 -8.41
CA ARG A 142 4.25 -16.26 -8.87
C ARG A 142 4.08 -15.26 -10.01
N THR A 143 2.94 -15.31 -10.69
CA THR A 143 2.62 -14.50 -11.87
C THR A 143 1.28 -13.80 -11.71
N ALA A 144 1.08 -12.72 -12.47
CA ALA A 144 -0.22 -12.05 -12.53
C ALA A 144 -1.34 -13.01 -13.00
N ALA A 145 -1.02 -13.95 -13.90
CA ALA A 145 -1.95 -14.97 -14.35
C ALA A 145 -2.35 -15.93 -13.23
N ASP A 146 -1.40 -16.31 -12.35
CA ASP A 146 -1.71 -17.11 -11.16
C ASP A 146 -2.67 -16.38 -10.24
N VAL A 147 -2.42 -15.09 -9.95
CA VAL A 147 -3.29 -14.28 -9.10
C VAL A 147 -4.73 -14.29 -9.64
N ARG A 148 -4.91 -13.99 -10.92
CA ARG A 148 -6.24 -13.99 -11.54
C ARG A 148 -6.91 -15.36 -11.50
N ARG A 149 -6.17 -16.44 -11.71
CA ARG A 149 -6.69 -17.82 -11.65
C ARG A 149 -7.14 -18.16 -10.24
N ILE A 150 -6.26 -17.94 -9.26
CA ILE A 150 -6.51 -18.26 -7.85
C ILE A 150 -7.71 -17.48 -7.31
N HIS A 151 -7.84 -16.20 -7.67
CA HIS A 151 -8.98 -15.37 -7.30
C HIS A 151 -10.30 -15.93 -7.91
N ARG A 152 -10.31 -16.32 -9.19
CA ARG A 152 -11.48 -16.98 -9.81
C ARG A 152 -11.86 -18.28 -9.11
N ASP A 153 -10.87 -19.01 -8.57
CA ASP A 153 -11.09 -20.25 -7.81
C ASP A 153 -11.59 -19.96 -6.37
N GLY A 154 -11.84 -18.68 -6.02
CA GLY A 154 -12.34 -18.25 -4.73
C GLY A 154 -11.31 -18.34 -3.60
N LYS A 155 -10.01 -18.38 -3.92
CA LYS A 155 -8.91 -18.41 -2.96
C LYS A 155 -8.15 -17.09 -2.97
N ILE A 156 -7.32 -16.89 -1.93
CA ILE A 156 -6.42 -15.75 -1.78
C ILE A 156 -5.06 -16.15 -2.35
N ALA A 157 -4.60 -15.43 -3.36
CA ALA A 157 -3.29 -15.64 -3.94
C ALA A 157 -2.21 -15.14 -2.96
N SER A 158 -1.29 -16.02 -2.61
CA SER A 158 -0.19 -15.72 -1.67
C SER A 158 1.10 -15.53 -2.45
N MET A 159 1.64 -14.33 -2.40
CA MET A 159 2.93 -13.94 -2.98
C MET A 159 3.92 -13.65 -1.86
N ILE A 160 5.20 -13.65 -2.15
CA ILE A 160 6.27 -13.41 -1.17
C ILE A 160 7.05 -12.17 -1.58
N GLY A 161 7.19 -11.21 -0.66
CA GLY A 161 8.03 -10.04 -0.82
C GLY A 161 9.17 -10.06 0.17
N VAL A 162 10.41 -9.86 -0.28
CA VAL A 162 11.57 -9.73 0.61
C VAL A 162 11.79 -8.26 0.93
N GLU A 163 11.62 -7.89 2.19
CA GLU A 163 11.70 -6.50 2.63
C GLU A 163 13.06 -6.18 3.23
N GLY A 164 13.92 -5.64 2.40
CA GLY A 164 15.26 -5.17 2.76
C GLY A 164 16.39 -5.89 2.01
N GLY A 165 17.12 -5.11 1.23
CA GLY A 165 18.26 -5.58 0.43
C GLY A 165 19.45 -6.11 1.24
N ASN A 166 19.49 -5.81 2.55
CA ASN A 166 20.43 -6.43 3.48
C ASN A 166 20.31 -7.95 3.51
N GLN A 167 19.13 -8.49 3.28
CA GLN A 167 18.82 -9.92 3.34
C GLN A 167 19.51 -10.75 2.25
N ILE A 168 19.96 -10.13 1.15
CA ILE A 168 20.76 -10.86 0.15
C ILE A 168 22.23 -11.01 0.55
N ASN A 169 22.67 -10.39 1.66
CA ASN A 169 24.05 -10.44 2.15
C ASN A 169 25.08 -10.17 1.03
N GLU A 170 24.85 -9.11 0.24
CA GLU A 170 25.71 -8.68 -0.88
C GLU A 170 25.90 -9.75 -1.98
N SER A 171 24.98 -10.71 -2.09
CA SER A 171 25.09 -11.85 -2.99
C SER A 171 23.96 -11.93 -4.01
N LEU A 172 24.28 -11.70 -5.28
CA LEU A 172 23.35 -11.91 -6.39
C LEU A 172 22.91 -13.38 -6.53
N SER A 173 23.71 -14.32 -6.02
CA SER A 173 23.35 -15.76 -5.99
C SER A 173 22.27 -16.02 -4.96
N VAL A 174 22.32 -15.37 -3.79
CA VAL A 174 21.26 -15.44 -2.77
C VAL A 174 19.96 -14.85 -3.33
N LEU A 175 20.02 -13.68 -4.01
CA LEU A 175 18.87 -13.09 -4.69
C LEU A 175 18.19 -14.07 -5.66
N ARG A 176 18.99 -14.74 -6.50
CA ARG A 176 18.48 -15.78 -7.43
C ARG A 176 17.85 -16.96 -6.69
N SER A 177 18.41 -17.35 -5.55
CA SER A 177 17.84 -18.42 -4.72
C SER A 177 16.50 -18.02 -4.13
N TYR A 178 16.34 -16.79 -3.65
CA TYR A 178 15.04 -16.28 -3.18
C TYR A 178 13.99 -16.27 -4.29
N HIS A 179 14.37 -15.82 -5.50
CA HIS A 179 13.48 -15.91 -6.66
C HIS A 179 13.08 -17.36 -6.96
N ALA A 180 14.02 -18.29 -6.97
CA ALA A 180 13.72 -19.71 -7.20
C ALA A 180 12.76 -20.27 -6.15
N LEU A 181 12.83 -19.80 -4.90
CA LEU A 181 11.93 -20.15 -3.81
C LEU A 181 10.57 -19.46 -3.89
N GLY A 182 10.39 -18.45 -4.72
CA GLY A 182 9.09 -17.80 -4.99
C GLY A 182 9.00 -16.34 -4.58
N ALA A 183 10.10 -15.70 -4.16
CA ALA A 183 10.08 -14.25 -3.92
C ALA A 183 9.74 -13.48 -5.21
N GLY A 184 8.76 -12.58 -5.12
CA GLY A 184 8.24 -11.80 -6.23
C GLY A 184 8.72 -10.34 -6.25
N TYR A 185 9.20 -9.81 -5.13
CA TYR A 185 9.89 -8.52 -5.08
C TYR A 185 11.07 -8.52 -4.09
N LEU A 186 11.94 -7.52 -4.22
CA LEU A 186 12.93 -7.13 -3.23
C LEU A 186 12.82 -5.63 -2.99
N THR A 187 12.56 -5.22 -1.72
CA THR A 187 12.71 -3.84 -1.26
C THR A 187 14.19 -3.54 -1.09
N LEU A 188 14.71 -2.50 -1.75
CA LEU A 188 16.16 -2.30 -1.86
C LEU A 188 16.84 -1.95 -0.54
N THR A 189 16.13 -1.31 0.41
CA THR A 189 16.57 -1.09 1.81
C THR A 189 15.38 -1.27 2.74
N HIS A 190 15.64 -1.32 4.06
CA HIS A 190 14.64 -1.03 5.08
C HIS A 190 15.01 0.28 5.80
N SER A 191 14.96 0.35 7.12
CA SER A 191 15.20 1.59 7.91
C SER A 191 16.67 2.05 7.92
N ARG A 192 17.62 1.23 7.46
CA ARG A 192 19.06 1.54 7.46
C ARG A 192 19.62 1.61 6.05
N THR A 193 20.52 2.57 5.85
CA THR A 193 21.41 2.60 4.70
C THR A 193 22.32 1.37 4.74
N ILE A 194 22.36 0.62 3.65
CA ILE A 194 23.17 -0.58 3.51
C ILE A 194 24.40 -0.31 2.62
N SER A 195 25.22 -1.30 2.40
CA SER A 195 26.50 -1.14 1.66
C SER A 195 26.35 -0.71 0.19
N TRP A 196 25.15 -0.77 -0.39
CA TRP A 196 24.94 -0.49 -1.82
C TRP A 196 23.70 0.35 -2.15
N ALA A 197 22.94 0.82 -1.15
CA ALA A 197 21.76 1.66 -1.34
C ALA A 197 21.48 2.51 -0.09
N ASP A 198 21.07 3.74 -0.29
CA ASP A 198 20.67 4.65 0.79
C ASP A 198 19.19 4.49 1.16
N SER A 199 18.92 4.38 2.47
CA SER A 199 17.58 4.35 3.06
C SER A 199 17.01 5.76 3.24
N ALA A 200 15.68 5.87 3.26
CA ALA A 200 14.95 7.11 3.55
C ALA A 200 15.11 7.62 4.99
N THR A 201 15.38 6.71 5.94
CA THR A 201 15.35 6.98 7.39
C THR A 201 16.70 6.86 8.09
N ASP A 202 17.79 6.77 7.31
CA ASP A 202 19.17 6.74 7.82
C ASP A 202 20.04 7.77 7.08
N GLY A 203 21.26 8.02 7.59
CA GLY A 203 22.20 8.96 6.96
C GLY A 203 22.61 8.47 5.56
N PRO A 204 22.64 9.36 4.56
CA PRO A 204 23.08 8.99 3.22
C PRO A 204 24.58 8.68 3.22
N ARG A 205 24.99 7.66 2.44
CA ARG A 205 26.40 7.25 2.28
C ARG A 205 26.86 7.24 0.83
N HIS A 206 25.92 7.01 -0.10
CA HIS A 206 26.24 6.73 -1.50
C HIS A 206 25.66 7.80 -2.44
N GLY A 207 24.71 8.61 -1.95
CA GLY A 207 23.94 9.53 -2.79
C GLY A 207 22.97 8.79 -3.72
N GLY A 208 22.51 7.61 -3.30
CA GLY A 208 21.60 6.75 -4.04
C GLY A 208 22.05 5.28 -4.10
N LEU A 209 22.09 4.69 -5.30
CA LEU A 209 22.62 3.34 -5.55
C LEU A 209 24.12 3.38 -5.85
N THR A 210 24.86 2.40 -5.30
CA THR A 210 26.21 2.10 -5.81
C THR A 210 26.12 1.34 -7.15
N PRO A 211 27.26 1.17 -7.91
CA PRO A 211 27.30 0.30 -9.07
C PRO A 211 26.83 -1.13 -8.79
N PHE A 212 27.07 -1.68 -7.60
CA PHE A 212 26.53 -2.99 -7.19
C PHE A 212 24.99 -2.92 -7.03
N GLY A 213 24.46 -1.85 -6.43
CA GLY A 213 23.01 -1.63 -6.32
C GLY A 213 22.34 -1.58 -7.69
N GLU A 214 22.97 -0.95 -8.69
CA GLU A 214 22.46 -0.99 -10.07
C GLU A 214 22.45 -2.40 -10.66
N LYS A 215 23.45 -3.24 -10.35
CA LYS A 215 23.44 -4.66 -10.76
C LYS A 215 22.30 -5.44 -10.10
N VAL A 216 21.99 -5.16 -8.83
CA VAL A 216 20.82 -5.76 -8.15
C VAL A 216 19.53 -5.42 -8.91
N VAL A 217 19.32 -4.14 -9.28
CA VAL A 217 18.15 -3.71 -10.05
C VAL A 217 18.09 -4.41 -11.43
N ARG A 218 19.21 -4.50 -12.15
CA ARG A 218 19.26 -5.21 -13.44
C ARG A 218 18.97 -6.70 -13.30
N GLU A 219 19.47 -7.35 -12.23
CA GLU A 219 19.22 -8.77 -11.98
C GLU A 219 17.76 -9.03 -11.60
N LEU A 220 17.14 -8.15 -10.80
CA LEU A 220 15.69 -8.20 -10.53
C LEU A 220 14.88 -8.15 -11.82
N ASN A 221 15.22 -7.23 -12.73
CA ASN A 221 14.57 -7.14 -14.05
C ASN A 221 14.75 -8.44 -14.87
N ARG A 222 15.97 -9.01 -14.86
CA ARG A 222 16.25 -10.27 -15.58
C ARG A 222 15.47 -11.46 -15.02
N LEU A 223 15.25 -11.48 -13.71
CA LEU A 223 14.49 -12.52 -13.02
C LEU A 223 12.97 -12.35 -13.13
N GLY A 224 12.48 -11.14 -13.46
CA GLY A 224 11.05 -10.80 -13.40
C GLY A 224 10.55 -10.53 -12.00
N MET A 225 11.46 -10.28 -11.05
CA MET A 225 11.14 -9.78 -9.73
C MET A 225 10.89 -8.28 -9.81
N LEU A 226 9.87 -7.81 -9.09
CA LEU A 226 9.61 -6.38 -8.97
C LEU A 226 10.70 -5.70 -8.13
N VAL A 227 11.15 -4.53 -8.59
CA VAL A 227 12.01 -3.63 -7.82
C VAL A 227 11.10 -2.83 -6.91
N ASP A 228 11.21 -3.02 -5.59
CA ASP A 228 10.42 -2.29 -4.62
C ASP A 228 11.22 -1.12 -4.03
N LEU A 229 10.65 0.07 -4.12
CA LEU A 229 11.25 1.34 -3.71
C LEU A 229 10.68 1.93 -2.42
N SER A 230 9.85 1.18 -1.70
CA SER A 230 9.53 1.54 -0.33
C SER A 230 10.80 1.59 0.50
N HIS A 231 10.86 2.43 1.53
CA HIS A 231 12.01 2.63 2.42
C HIS A 231 13.26 3.31 1.86
N VAL A 232 13.42 3.44 0.55
CA VAL A 232 14.66 3.97 -0.01
C VAL A 232 14.69 5.49 -0.05
N SER A 233 15.88 6.11 -0.04
CA SER A 233 16.05 7.55 -0.18
C SER A 233 15.53 8.07 -1.53
N PRO A 234 15.17 9.34 -1.66
CA PRO A 234 14.75 9.90 -2.95
C PRO A 234 15.79 9.76 -4.05
N GLU A 235 17.08 9.79 -3.72
CA GLU A 235 18.19 9.56 -4.64
C GLU A 235 18.19 8.12 -5.14
N THR A 236 18.02 7.16 -4.24
CA THR A 236 17.89 5.73 -4.59
C THR A 236 16.64 5.48 -5.45
N MET A 237 15.50 6.17 -5.16
CA MET A 237 14.30 6.10 -6.01
C MET A 237 14.61 6.51 -7.46
N ARG A 238 15.29 7.65 -7.64
CA ARG A 238 15.65 8.18 -8.98
C ARG A 238 16.62 7.27 -9.70
N ASP A 239 17.64 6.78 -9.01
CA ASP A 239 18.62 5.85 -9.59
C ASP A 239 17.98 4.54 -10.05
N ALA A 240 17.16 3.93 -9.18
CA ALA A 240 16.46 2.70 -9.52
C ALA A 240 15.50 2.88 -10.71
N LEU A 241 14.77 4.01 -10.78
CA LEU A 241 13.90 4.36 -11.90
C LEU A 241 14.68 4.60 -13.20
N ARG A 242 15.90 5.14 -13.12
CA ARG A 242 16.79 5.31 -14.26
C ARG A 242 17.32 3.98 -14.79
N VAL A 243 17.61 3.03 -13.91
CA VAL A 243 18.23 1.74 -14.26
C VAL A 243 17.19 0.70 -14.67
N SER A 244 16.02 0.69 -14.02
CA SER A 244 15.00 -0.33 -14.23
C SER A 244 14.36 -0.25 -15.60
N LYS A 245 14.34 -1.39 -16.31
CA LYS A 245 13.62 -1.56 -17.57
C LYS A 245 12.20 -2.08 -17.35
N ALA A 246 11.91 -2.58 -16.16
CA ALA A 246 10.60 -3.07 -15.76
C ALA A 246 9.85 -2.01 -14.92
N PRO A 247 8.53 -2.06 -14.85
CA PRO A 247 7.77 -1.29 -13.89
C PRO A 247 8.26 -1.56 -12.47
N VAL A 248 8.52 -0.48 -11.70
CA VAL A 248 8.86 -0.57 -10.29
C VAL A 248 7.60 -0.52 -9.43
N ILE A 249 7.72 -0.90 -8.17
CA ILE A 249 6.66 -0.70 -7.17
C ILE A 249 7.18 0.10 -5.97
N PHE A 250 6.24 0.69 -5.25
CA PHE A 250 6.38 1.06 -3.86
C PHE A 250 5.35 0.19 -3.13
N SER A 251 5.81 -0.84 -2.45
CA SER A 251 4.92 -1.84 -1.84
C SER A 251 4.03 -1.24 -0.75
N HIS A 252 4.49 -0.17 -0.07
CA HIS A 252 3.77 0.55 0.99
C HIS A 252 4.39 1.95 1.20
N SER A 253 3.88 2.98 0.49
CA SER A 253 4.37 4.37 0.60
C SER A 253 3.29 5.37 0.21
N ASN A 254 3.35 6.58 0.81
CA ASN A 254 2.35 7.61 0.62
C ASN A 254 2.89 8.84 -0.13
N ALA A 255 2.10 9.90 -0.29
CA ALA A 255 2.49 11.12 -1.00
C ALA A 255 3.20 12.10 -0.03
N ARG A 256 4.44 12.47 -0.33
CA ARG A 256 5.25 13.35 0.50
C ARG A 256 4.72 14.79 0.57
N ALA A 257 4.00 15.22 -0.43
CA ALA A 257 3.39 16.55 -0.47
C ALA A 257 2.30 16.75 0.61
N LEU A 258 1.70 15.68 1.13
CA LEU A 258 0.67 15.74 2.17
C LEU A 258 1.23 15.55 3.58
N ASP A 259 2.25 14.73 3.71
CA ASP A 259 3.02 14.57 4.95
C ASP A 259 4.51 14.40 4.58
N ASP A 260 5.34 15.36 4.99
CA ASP A 260 6.78 15.40 4.69
C ASP A 260 7.58 14.36 5.50
N HIS A 261 7.04 13.14 5.58
CA HIS A 261 7.79 12.00 6.13
C HIS A 261 8.75 11.46 5.05
N PRO A 262 10.02 11.13 5.40
CA PRO A 262 11.01 10.64 4.42
C PRO A 262 10.59 9.32 3.74
N ARG A 263 9.70 8.53 4.34
CA ARG A 263 9.10 7.31 3.77
C ARG A 263 8.15 7.59 2.60
N ASN A 264 7.66 8.81 2.48
CA ASN A 264 6.70 9.22 1.46
C ASN A 264 7.39 9.62 0.15
N VAL A 265 6.68 9.41 -0.96
CA VAL A 265 7.19 9.59 -2.32
C VAL A 265 7.07 11.06 -2.75
N PRO A 266 8.17 11.73 -3.16
CA PRO A 266 8.12 13.09 -3.70
C PRO A 266 7.38 13.16 -5.06
N ASP A 267 6.77 14.30 -5.37
CA ASP A 267 5.98 14.50 -6.60
C ASP A 267 6.79 14.37 -7.90
N ASP A 268 8.07 14.74 -7.89
CA ASP A 268 8.96 14.53 -9.02
C ASP A 268 9.21 13.03 -9.28
N VAL A 269 9.33 12.24 -8.20
CA VAL A 269 9.45 10.78 -8.29
C VAL A 269 8.13 10.14 -8.74
N LEU A 270 6.96 10.62 -8.27
CA LEU A 270 5.65 10.16 -8.76
C LEU A 270 5.53 10.30 -10.29
N LYS A 271 6.04 11.39 -10.87
CA LYS A 271 6.08 11.58 -12.33
C LYS A 271 7.00 10.56 -13.02
N LEU A 272 8.12 10.22 -12.41
CA LEU A 272 9.03 9.19 -12.94
C LEU A 272 8.40 7.80 -12.86
N VAL A 273 7.66 7.50 -11.79
CA VAL A 273 6.88 6.25 -11.65
C VAL A 273 5.85 6.12 -12.77
N ALA A 274 5.13 7.20 -13.09
CA ALA A 274 4.19 7.21 -14.21
C ALA A 274 4.89 6.91 -15.55
N ALA A 275 6.03 7.54 -15.82
CA ALA A 275 6.82 7.30 -17.04
C ALA A 275 7.37 5.86 -17.11
N ASN A 276 7.73 5.26 -15.98
CA ASN A 276 8.24 3.89 -15.87
C ASN A 276 7.11 2.84 -15.99
N GLY A 277 5.86 3.22 -15.79
CA GLY A 277 4.73 2.28 -15.71
C GLY A 277 4.56 1.62 -14.33
N GLY A 278 5.24 2.13 -13.31
CA GLY A 278 5.21 1.61 -11.95
C GLY A 278 3.92 1.90 -11.18
N VAL A 279 3.89 1.48 -9.91
CA VAL A 279 2.73 1.63 -9.02
C VAL A 279 3.20 2.01 -7.60
N VAL A 280 2.55 3.02 -7.01
CA VAL A 280 2.70 3.38 -5.60
C VAL A 280 1.50 2.82 -4.82
N MET A 281 1.76 1.90 -3.89
CA MET A 281 0.73 1.31 -3.05
C MET A 281 0.70 2.02 -1.69
N VAL A 282 -0.48 2.57 -1.35
CA VAL A 282 -0.65 3.45 -0.18
C VAL A 282 -0.64 2.64 1.10
N SER A 283 0.25 3.01 2.04
CA SER A 283 0.34 2.46 3.39
C SER A 283 -0.72 3.08 4.32
N PHE A 284 -1.16 2.31 5.32
CA PHE A 284 -2.10 2.77 6.34
C PHE A 284 -1.41 3.21 7.64
N ALA A 285 -0.09 3.31 7.66
CA ALA A 285 0.66 3.78 8.82
C ALA A 285 0.37 5.26 9.11
N ASN A 286 -0.28 5.58 10.24
CA ASN A 286 -0.63 6.94 10.65
C ASN A 286 0.52 7.95 10.54
N PRO A 287 1.79 7.61 10.92
CA PRO A 287 2.91 8.55 10.79
C PRO A 287 3.26 8.94 9.35
N TYR A 288 2.79 8.20 8.34
CA TYR A 288 3.03 8.48 6.93
C TYR A 288 1.83 9.13 6.24
N ILE A 289 0.72 9.28 6.98
CA ILE A 289 -0.53 9.87 6.49
C ILE A 289 -0.73 11.28 7.03
N SER A 290 -0.42 11.50 8.32
CA SER A 290 -0.79 12.73 9.00
C SER A 290 0.43 13.41 9.67
N ASP A 291 0.78 14.60 9.20
CA ASP A 291 1.83 15.43 9.81
C ASP A 291 1.56 15.72 11.30
N PHE A 292 0.30 15.87 11.67
CA PHE A 292 -0.09 16.04 13.08
C PHE A 292 0.22 14.78 13.90
N TYR A 293 -0.09 13.61 13.38
CA TYR A 293 0.23 12.35 14.05
C TYR A 293 1.74 12.11 14.11
N ARG A 294 2.46 12.41 13.04
CA ARG A 294 3.92 12.30 12.96
C ARG A 294 4.59 13.16 14.03
N ARG A 295 4.18 14.43 14.15
CA ARG A 295 4.70 15.36 15.19
C ARG A 295 4.38 14.87 16.60
N TRP A 296 3.14 14.48 16.84
CA TRP A 296 2.74 13.90 18.12
C TRP A 296 3.56 12.63 18.44
N SER A 297 3.83 11.79 17.48
CA SER A 297 4.65 10.58 17.67
C SER A 297 6.10 10.92 18.03
N ALA A 298 6.67 11.97 17.43
CA ALA A 298 7.98 12.48 17.78
C ALA A 298 8.00 13.05 19.22
N ASP A 299 6.99 13.83 19.60
CA ASP A 299 6.85 14.38 20.96
C ASP A 299 6.70 13.25 21.99
N ARG A 300 5.91 12.23 21.68
CA ARG A 300 5.75 11.02 22.52
C ARG A 300 7.08 10.30 22.74
N LEU A 301 7.87 10.15 21.66
CA LEU A 301 9.20 9.52 21.76
C LEU A 301 10.17 10.38 22.58
N ALA A 302 10.16 11.70 22.38
CA ALA A 302 10.97 12.64 23.14
C ALA A 302 10.62 12.58 24.65
N GLU A 303 9.32 12.56 24.99
CA GLU A 303 8.89 12.42 26.39
C GLU A 303 9.33 11.08 26.98
N ARG A 304 9.17 9.97 26.27
CA ARG A 304 9.65 8.66 26.73
C ARG A 304 11.15 8.67 26.98
N THR A 305 11.94 9.28 26.10
CA THR A 305 13.40 9.44 26.28
C THR A 305 13.72 10.30 27.49
N ARG A 306 12.99 11.40 27.71
CA ARG A 306 13.13 12.25 28.89
C ARG A 306 12.85 11.48 30.19
N LEU A 307 11.91 10.55 30.17
CA LEU A 307 11.59 9.74 31.35
C LEU A 307 12.61 8.61 31.57
N ASN A 308 13.08 7.97 30.53
CA ASN A 308 13.95 6.80 30.64
C ASN A 308 14.91 6.69 29.44
N SER A 309 16.15 7.13 29.64
CA SER A 309 17.24 7.01 28.69
C SER A 309 18.45 6.35 29.40
N PRO A 310 18.59 5.03 29.34
CA PRO A 310 19.71 4.33 29.97
C PRO A 310 21.05 4.71 29.32
N PRO A 311 22.18 4.59 30.08
CA PRO A 311 22.28 4.05 31.43
C PRO A 311 22.08 5.13 32.53
N PHE A 312 22.17 6.42 32.21
CA PHE A 312 22.23 7.49 33.23
C PHE A 312 21.26 8.65 33.00
N ASP A 313 20.78 8.83 31.78
CA ASP A 313 19.93 9.94 31.41
C ASP A 313 18.45 9.54 31.52
N GLY A 314 17.63 10.45 31.98
CA GLY A 314 16.21 10.22 32.19
C GLY A 314 15.81 10.26 33.66
N LEU A 315 14.61 10.77 33.90
CA LEU A 315 14.13 11.05 35.25
C LEU A 315 13.87 9.79 36.09
N PHE A 316 13.56 8.67 35.43
CA PHE A 316 13.10 7.43 36.07
C PHE A 316 13.85 6.17 35.60
N VAL A 317 15.12 6.32 35.22
CA VAL A 317 15.97 5.17 34.85
C VAL A 317 15.97 4.14 35.98
N GLY A 318 15.66 2.87 35.63
CA GLY A 318 15.53 1.76 36.58
C GLY A 318 14.28 1.81 37.47
N GLN A 319 13.31 2.67 37.19
CA GLN A 319 12.07 2.84 37.94
C GLN A 319 10.83 2.68 37.03
N PRO A 320 10.59 1.48 36.48
CA PRO A 320 9.60 1.24 35.39
C PRO A 320 8.17 1.64 35.77
N GLU A 321 7.76 1.49 37.03
CA GLU A 321 6.41 1.88 37.47
C GLU A 321 6.22 3.41 37.46
N ARG A 322 7.27 4.16 37.80
CA ARG A 322 7.24 5.63 37.74
C ARG A 322 7.27 6.15 36.31
N GLU A 323 8.10 5.55 35.44
CA GLU A 323 8.12 5.82 34.00
C GLU A 323 6.73 5.60 33.40
N LYS A 324 6.14 4.42 33.65
CA LYS A 324 4.81 4.06 33.18
C LYS A 324 3.73 5.05 33.63
N ALA A 325 3.69 5.38 34.93
CA ALA A 325 2.70 6.32 35.46
C ALA A 325 2.85 7.72 34.85
N ALA A 326 4.09 8.20 34.67
CA ALA A 326 4.37 9.50 34.05
C ALA A 326 3.98 9.48 32.55
N MET A 327 4.29 8.42 31.82
CA MET A 327 3.93 8.29 30.41
C MET A 327 2.41 8.22 30.23
N GLU A 328 1.69 7.49 31.07
CA GLU A 328 0.23 7.48 31.07
C GLU A 328 -0.37 8.85 31.36
N ALA A 329 0.22 9.62 32.30
CA ALA A 329 -0.21 10.99 32.58
C ALA A 329 0.01 11.91 31.36
N TRP A 330 1.16 11.78 30.69
CA TRP A 330 1.47 12.53 29.47
C TRP A 330 0.48 12.19 28.35
N LEU A 331 0.20 10.91 28.08
CA LEU A 331 -0.75 10.48 27.07
C LEU A 331 -2.19 10.97 27.32
N ARG A 332 -2.61 11.05 28.60
CA ARG A 332 -3.90 11.66 28.95
C ARG A 332 -3.95 13.15 28.64
N ALA A 333 -2.85 13.86 28.84
CA ALA A 333 -2.74 15.31 28.56
C ALA A 333 -2.55 15.60 27.06
N HIS A 334 -1.97 14.67 26.32
CA HIS A 334 -1.65 14.78 24.90
C HIS A 334 -2.20 13.56 24.13
N PRO A 335 -3.53 13.45 23.96
CA PRO A 335 -4.13 12.33 23.23
C PRO A 335 -3.62 12.31 21.79
N ALA A 336 -3.46 11.10 21.24
CA ALA A 336 -3.06 10.93 19.85
C ALA A 336 -4.06 11.61 18.89
N PRO A 337 -3.59 12.34 17.89
CA PRO A 337 -4.47 12.81 16.82
C PRO A 337 -5.14 11.63 16.13
N LYS A 338 -6.41 11.82 15.74
CA LYS A 338 -7.14 10.85 14.96
C LYS A 338 -6.71 10.98 13.50
N VAL A 339 -6.41 9.86 12.88
CA VAL A 339 -6.22 9.73 11.45
C VAL A 339 -7.39 8.92 10.90
N THR A 340 -7.89 9.27 9.73
CA THR A 340 -9.15 8.72 9.20
C THR A 340 -8.98 8.12 7.81
N ILE A 341 -9.96 7.32 7.38
CA ILE A 341 -10.06 6.83 5.99
C ILE A 341 -9.99 8.00 4.98
N SER A 342 -10.55 9.16 5.32
CA SER A 342 -10.54 10.33 4.43
C SER A 342 -9.12 10.80 4.14
N GLU A 343 -8.24 10.85 5.14
CA GLU A 343 -6.84 11.26 4.94
C GLU A 343 -6.08 10.23 4.10
N VAL A 344 -6.35 8.94 4.26
CA VAL A 344 -5.79 7.90 3.36
C VAL A 344 -6.26 8.11 1.92
N ALA A 345 -7.54 8.40 1.72
CA ALA A 345 -8.09 8.68 0.41
C ALA A 345 -7.50 9.97 -0.21
N ASP A 346 -7.14 10.97 0.60
CA ASP A 346 -6.46 12.18 0.13
C ASP A 346 -5.07 11.86 -0.46
N HIS A 347 -4.29 10.94 0.16
CA HIS A 347 -3.03 10.47 -0.39
C HIS A 347 -3.24 9.74 -1.73
N ILE A 348 -4.26 8.90 -1.83
CA ILE A 348 -4.62 8.21 -3.07
C ILE A 348 -4.97 9.23 -4.16
N ASP A 349 -5.86 10.20 -3.87
CA ASP A 349 -6.28 11.24 -4.81
C ASP A 349 -5.07 12.10 -5.25
N HIS A 350 -4.12 12.41 -4.36
CA HIS A 350 -2.91 13.15 -4.70
C HIS A 350 -2.01 12.35 -5.66
N ILE A 351 -1.76 11.07 -5.38
CA ILE A 351 -0.97 10.20 -6.27
C ILE A 351 -1.63 10.12 -7.65
N VAL A 352 -2.96 9.95 -7.70
CA VAL A 352 -3.71 9.95 -8.96
C VAL A 352 -3.58 11.28 -9.70
N LYS A 353 -3.64 12.39 -8.99
CA LYS A 353 -3.49 13.74 -9.58
C LYS A 353 -2.10 13.92 -10.24
N ILE A 354 -1.05 13.38 -9.65
CA ILE A 354 0.34 13.58 -10.11
C ILE A 354 0.78 12.50 -11.12
N ALA A 355 0.50 11.24 -10.82
CA ALA A 355 0.97 10.09 -11.61
C ALA A 355 -0.12 9.49 -12.51
N GLY A 356 -1.38 9.71 -12.22
CA GLY A 356 -2.52 9.10 -12.93
C GLY A 356 -3.05 7.83 -12.25
N ILE A 357 -4.31 7.50 -12.59
CA ILE A 357 -5.06 6.40 -11.98
C ILE A 357 -4.41 5.02 -12.17
N ASP A 358 -3.59 4.84 -13.19
CA ASP A 358 -2.91 3.58 -13.49
C ASP A 358 -1.70 3.29 -12.58
N HIS A 359 -1.34 4.24 -11.69
CA HIS A 359 -0.08 4.21 -10.92
C HIS A 359 -0.29 4.20 -9.40
N VAL A 360 -1.47 3.84 -8.93
CA VAL A 360 -1.81 3.77 -7.51
C VAL A 360 -2.36 2.39 -7.14
N GLY A 361 -2.09 1.94 -5.91
CA GLY A 361 -2.55 0.67 -5.35
C GLY A 361 -2.69 0.73 -3.83
N ILE A 362 -2.89 -0.41 -3.19
CA ILE A 362 -2.99 -0.58 -1.73
C ILE A 362 -1.85 -1.47 -1.26
N GLY A 363 -1.12 -1.00 -0.24
CA GLY A 363 -0.08 -1.75 0.46
C GLY A 363 -0.20 -1.44 1.95
N SER A 364 -1.06 -2.18 2.62
CA SER A 364 -1.66 -1.79 3.90
C SER A 364 -0.65 -1.58 5.03
N ASP A 365 0.41 -2.36 5.05
CA ASP A 365 1.38 -2.42 6.15
C ASP A 365 0.77 -2.98 7.46
N TYR A 366 -0.32 -3.78 7.32
CA TYR A 366 -0.93 -4.46 8.46
C TYR A 366 0.05 -5.44 9.11
N ASP A 367 -0.02 -5.49 10.42
CA ASP A 367 0.86 -6.24 11.31
C ASP A 367 2.29 -5.69 11.43
N GLY A 368 2.76 -4.76 10.52
CA GLY A 368 4.05 -4.07 10.62
C GLY A 368 4.01 -2.79 11.47
N VAL A 369 2.84 -2.15 11.59
CA VAL A 369 2.71 -0.82 12.22
C VAL A 369 1.95 -0.82 13.54
N ALA A 370 1.74 -1.97 14.14
CA ALA A 370 1.04 -2.16 15.42
C ALA A 370 -0.35 -1.47 15.44
N GLN A 371 -0.59 -0.56 16.42
CA GLN A 371 -1.87 0.13 16.60
C GLN A 371 -1.90 1.52 15.91
N MET A 372 -0.93 1.84 15.04
CA MET A 372 -0.83 3.14 14.35
C MET A 372 -1.61 3.14 13.04
N LEU A 373 -2.90 2.78 13.10
CA LEU A 373 -3.79 2.65 11.96
C LEU A 373 -4.91 3.69 11.99
N PRO A 374 -5.45 4.12 10.81
CA PRO A 374 -6.56 5.07 10.74
C PRO A 374 -7.86 4.48 11.30
N GLU A 375 -8.70 5.35 11.86
CA GLU A 375 -10.07 4.98 12.25
C GLU A 375 -10.83 4.46 11.02
N GLY A 376 -11.38 3.26 11.12
CA GLY A 376 -12.09 2.57 10.04
C GLY A 376 -11.21 1.70 9.15
N LEU A 377 -9.88 1.63 9.42
CA LEU A 377 -8.92 0.74 8.76
C LEU A 377 -8.11 -0.07 9.78
N GLU A 378 -8.75 -0.54 10.86
CA GLU A 378 -8.08 -1.20 11.97
C GLU A 378 -7.57 -2.62 11.63
N ASP A 379 -8.12 -3.26 10.60
CA ASP A 379 -7.71 -4.60 10.19
C ASP A 379 -8.07 -4.90 8.72
N VAL A 380 -7.57 -6.01 8.21
CA VAL A 380 -7.75 -6.43 6.80
C VAL A 380 -9.22 -6.56 6.36
N SER A 381 -10.18 -6.63 7.28
CA SER A 381 -11.61 -6.71 6.91
C SER A 381 -12.23 -5.36 6.56
N THR A 382 -11.54 -4.26 6.84
CA THR A 382 -12.07 -2.90 6.72
C THR A 382 -11.68 -2.20 5.42
N VAL A 383 -10.77 -2.75 4.64
CA VAL A 383 -10.33 -2.19 3.35
C VAL A 383 -11.48 -1.82 2.40
N PRO A 384 -12.60 -2.58 2.32
CA PRO A 384 -13.75 -2.17 1.50
C PRO A 384 -14.35 -0.81 1.87
N ALA A 385 -14.18 -0.35 3.12
CA ALA A 385 -14.65 0.97 3.54
C ALA A 385 -13.86 2.11 2.87
N LEU A 386 -12.55 1.95 2.64
CA LEU A 386 -11.71 2.88 1.88
C LEU A 386 -12.17 2.93 0.41
N LEU A 387 -12.44 1.79 -0.21
CA LEU A 387 -12.94 1.74 -1.59
C LEU A 387 -14.31 2.41 -1.72
N ALA A 388 -15.19 2.23 -0.72
CA ALA A 388 -16.49 2.90 -0.68
C ALA A 388 -16.35 4.43 -0.48
N GLU A 389 -15.34 4.89 0.28
CA GLU A 389 -15.02 6.32 0.40
C GLU A 389 -14.61 6.92 -0.95
N LEU A 390 -13.74 6.26 -1.70
CA LEU A 390 -13.35 6.71 -3.04
C LEU A 390 -14.54 6.77 -3.99
N MET A 391 -15.45 5.78 -3.94
CA MET A 391 -16.71 5.85 -4.71
C MET A 391 -17.60 7.01 -4.30
N ARG A 392 -17.66 7.37 -3.00
CA ARG A 392 -18.37 8.59 -2.52
C ARG A 392 -17.71 9.86 -3.04
N ARG A 393 -16.40 9.85 -3.26
CA ARG A 393 -15.64 10.94 -3.91
C ARG A 393 -15.81 10.99 -5.43
N GLY A 394 -16.58 10.09 -6.03
CA GLY A 394 -16.90 10.07 -7.46
C GLY A 394 -16.08 9.11 -8.31
N TRP A 395 -15.29 8.22 -7.69
CA TRP A 395 -14.55 7.20 -8.43
C TRP A 395 -15.48 6.21 -9.13
N SER A 396 -15.14 5.85 -10.35
CA SER A 396 -15.87 4.83 -11.10
C SER A 396 -15.53 3.42 -10.61
N ASP A 397 -16.36 2.42 -10.94
CA ASP A 397 -16.07 1.00 -10.69
C ASP A 397 -14.76 0.57 -11.37
N GLY A 398 -14.46 1.12 -12.55
CA GLY A 398 -13.22 0.88 -13.27
C GLY A 398 -12.00 1.42 -12.53
N ASP A 399 -12.07 2.63 -11.98
CA ASP A 399 -10.98 3.25 -11.22
C ASP A 399 -10.72 2.48 -9.92
N VAL A 400 -11.78 2.11 -9.20
CA VAL A 400 -11.67 1.27 -8.00
C VAL A 400 -11.07 -0.10 -8.34
N GLY A 401 -11.44 -0.71 -9.48
CA GLY A 401 -10.83 -1.95 -9.93
C GLY A 401 -9.34 -1.82 -10.29
N LYS A 402 -8.91 -0.67 -10.80
CA LYS A 402 -7.49 -0.36 -11.04
C LYS A 402 -6.72 -0.30 -9.73
N LEU A 403 -7.19 0.51 -8.78
CA LEU A 403 -6.59 0.65 -7.44
C LEU A 403 -6.58 -0.69 -6.70
N ALA A 404 -7.70 -1.43 -6.71
CA ALA A 404 -7.84 -2.67 -5.98
C ALA A 404 -6.80 -3.73 -6.37
N GLY A 405 -6.39 -3.79 -7.65
CA GLY A 405 -5.39 -4.78 -8.03
C GLY A 405 -4.93 -4.74 -9.49
N ASN A 406 -5.73 -4.22 -10.43
CA ASN A 406 -5.35 -4.29 -11.83
C ASN A 406 -4.05 -3.55 -12.14
N ASN A 407 -3.73 -2.46 -11.43
CA ASN A 407 -2.49 -1.71 -11.61
C ASN A 407 -1.26 -2.53 -11.20
N LEU A 408 -1.31 -3.19 -10.03
CA LEU A 408 -0.20 -4.04 -9.60
C LEU A 408 -0.05 -5.27 -10.53
N LEU A 409 -1.15 -5.89 -10.93
CA LEU A 409 -1.10 -7.02 -11.88
C LEU A 409 -0.50 -6.60 -13.23
N ARG A 410 -0.79 -5.39 -13.72
CA ARG A 410 -0.16 -4.81 -14.90
C ARG A 410 1.35 -4.62 -14.71
N ALA A 411 1.79 -4.12 -13.54
CA ALA A 411 3.21 -3.97 -13.25
C ALA A 411 3.93 -5.32 -13.20
N MET A 412 3.31 -6.35 -12.60
CA MET A 412 3.82 -7.74 -12.62
C MET A 412 3.96 -8.27 -14.05
N GLU A 413 2.94 -8.12 -14.90
CA GLU A 413 2.99 -8.49 -16.31
C GLU A 413 4.11 -7.78 -17.08
N GLY A 414 4.33 -6.50 -16.73
CA GLY A 414 5.44 -5.70 -17.26
C GLY A 414 6.81 -6.28 -16.90
N ALA A 415 6.99 -6.68 -15.64
CA ALA A 415 8.23 -7.31 -15.18
C ALA A 415 8.44 -8.69 -15.82
N GLU A 416 7.39 -9.51 -15.91
CA GLU A 416 7.41 -10.81 -16.60
C GLU A 416 7.80 -10.67 -18.09
N LYS A 417 7.27 -9.64 -18.76
CA LYS A 417 7.59 -9.34 -20.16
C LYS A 417 9.07 -8.93 -20.33
N VAL A 418 9.59 -8.09 -19.42
CA VAL A 418 11.00 -7.69 -19.45
C VAL A 418 11.91 -8.90 -19.20
N ALA A 419 11.60 -9.74 -18.20
CA ALA A 419 12.36 -10.96 -17.93
C ALA A 419 12.39 -11.91 -19.15
N SER A 420 11.25 -12.08 -19.82
CA SER A 420 11.16 -12.89 -21.03
C SER A 420 12.07 -12.34 -22.14
N ALA A 421 12.13 -11.01 -22.31
CA ALA A 421 13.03 -10.37 -23.26
C ALA A 421 14.51 -10.51 -22.88
N MET A 422 14.80 -10.62 -21.59
CA MET A 422 16.15 -10.77 -21.03
C MET A 422 16.57 -12.24 -20.81
N ALA A 423 15.75 -13.23 -21.13
CA ALA A 423 15.95 -14.65 -20.81
C ALA A 423 17.29 -15.24 -21.35
N ARG A 424 17.84 -14.65 -22.40
CA ARG A 424 19.14 -15.06 -22.99
C ARG A 424 20.34 -14.27 -22.46
N GLN A 425 20.12 -13.26 -21.63
CA GLN A 425 21.20 -12.48 -21.04
C GLN A 425 21.86 -13.26 -19.91
N ALA A 426 23.18 -13.17 -19.82
CA ALA A 426 23.91 -13.76 -18.70
C ALA A 426 23.47 -13.11 -17.39
N PRO A 427 23.44 -13.89 -16.29
CA PRO A 427 23.20 -13.33 -14.96
C PRO A 427 24.25 -12.26 -14.61
N GLU A 428 23.82 -11.23 -13.88
CA GLU A 428 24.76 -10.27 -13.29
C GLU A 428 25.72 -10.99 -12.33
N THR A 429 26.98 -10.58 -12.33
CA THR A 429 28.05 -11.17 -11.53
C THR A 429 28.90 -10.09 -10.85
N GLY A 430 29.74 -10.48 -9.92
CA GLY A 430 30.66 -9.61 -9.18
C GLY A 430 30.26 -9.49 -7.71
N SER A 431 31.26 -9.25 -6.88
CA SER A 431 31.10 -8.87 -5.48
C SER A 431 31.06 -7.35 -5.36
N ILE A 432 30.54 -6.82 -4.27
CA ILE A 432 30.52 -5.39 -4.00
C ILE A 432 31.92 -4.76 -4.09
N GLY A 433 32.94 -5.38 -3.48
CA GLY A 433 34.32 -4.88 -3.52
C GLY A 433 34.94 -4.87 -4.91
N SER A 434 34.53 -5.76 -5.83
CA SER A 434 35.04 -5.79 -7.20
C SER A 434 34.31 -4.81 -8.15
N VAL A 435 33.07 -4.46 -7.82
CA VAL A 435 32.23 -3.63 -8.67
C VAL A 435 32.30 -2.16 -8.28
N ASP A 436 32.21 -1.86 -6.99
CA ASP A 436 32.14 -0.48 -6.48
C ASP A 436 33.53 0.20 -6.41
N THR A 437 34.64 -0.57 -6.44
CA THR A 437 36.00 -0.03 -6.51
C THR A 437 36.52 0.13 -7.94
N ALA A 438 35.82 -0.43 -8.95
CA ALA A 438 36.19 -0.20 -10.34
C ALA A 438 35.94 1.29 -10.69
N ALA A 439 36.99 1.99 -11.14
CA ALA A 439 36.82 3.36 -11.62
C ALA A 439 35.74 3.39 -12.71
N PRO A 440 34.91 4.46 -12.78
CA PRO A 440 33.96 4.58 -13.86
C PRO A 440 34.70 4.49 -15.19
N ALA A 441 34.25 3.60 -16.08
CA ALA A 441 34.74 3.54 -17.44
C ALA A 441 34.48 4.92 -18.08
N GLY A 442 35.53 5.67 -18.34
CA GLY A 442 35.53 7.02 -18.85
C GLY A 442 34.87 7.18 -20.24
#